data_d583cfddd7257b284742084a16b8439b
#
_entry.id   d583cfddd7257b284742084a16b8439b
#
_cell.length_a   1.000
_cell.length_b   1.000
_cell.length_c   1.000
_cell.angle_alpha   90.00
_cell.angle_beta   90.00
_cell.angle_gamma   90.00
#
_symmetry.space_group_name_H-M   'P 1'
#
loop_
_entity.id
_entity.type
_entity.pdbx_description
1 polymer ?
#
loop_
_entity_poly.entity_id
_entity_poly.type
_entity_poly.pdbx_seq_one_letter_code
_entity_poly.pdbx_strand_id
1 'polypeptide(L)'
;MKMIERALGYERIVVKENERALALLNGRFVGILEPGEHLMRNRRKGLVVERHSLVRPEFVSEYRDALIREMPEASAVHFTEVRTAADEVALVFRDSRLYAVQKPDGHAVFWTAAGPWSVERVSVVDTLAVPAKYVKRLKQTALKDTVLAFEVQDGQVGVLYVDGDLVSTLGPGSHLFWQVGSRVSVKLIDTRLQSLEVTGQDVLTRDRVTIRVNVSAEYRVTDPRKAAQSAKDYAETFYRALQLAFRKTIGMRSLDQILEDKVTVDAEAAGTVRSEMAALGIEVGEIALKDVILPGEMREILNQVVAAEKEAEANVSRSTFEALEKIASKVERLTVHNGTGGLMNEIAKLRD
;
A
#
# COMPACT_ATOMS: atom_id res chain seq x y z
N MET A 1 -63.69 34.29 13.85
CA MET A 1 -63.49 33.26 12.78
C MET A 1 -62.92 31.96 13.36
N LYS A 2 -61.76 31.92 14.02
CA LYS A 2 -61.12 30.70 14.58
C LYS A 2 -61.99 29.84 15.51
N MET A 3 -62.88 30.48 16.33
CA MET A 3 -63.77 29.77 17.27
C MET A 3 -64.92 29.05 16.57
N ILE A 4 -65.45 29.63 15.47
CA ILE A 4 -66.55 29.06 14.70
C ILE A 4 -66.06 27.85 13.90
N GLU A 5 -64.86 27.92 13.30
CA GLU A 5 -64.24 26.83 12.55
C GLU A 5 -64.04 25.59 13.45
N ARG A 6 -63.56 25.80 14.67
CA ARG A 6 -63.32 24.72 15.65
C ARG A 6 -64.65 24.10 16.14
N ALA A 7 -65.72 24.95 16.28
CA ALA A 7 -67.04 24.46 16.67
C ALA A 7 -67.70 23.62 15.53
N LEU A 8 -67.36 23.92 14.26
CA LEU A 8 -67.80 23.16 13.08
C LEU A 8 -66.94 21.91 12.86
N GLY A 9 -65.91 21.66 13.66
CA GLY A 9 -65.04 20.50 13.56
C GLY A 9 -63.98 20.60 12.44
N TYR A 10 -63.54 21.83 12.17
CA TYR A 10 -62.42 22.06 11.24
C TYR A 10 -61.14 22.37 12.05
N GLU A 11 -60.03 21.90 11.52
CA GLU A 11 -58.69 22.17 11.98
C GLU A 11 -57.92 22.95 10.93
N ARG A 12 -57.24 24.02 11.39
CA ARG A 12 -56.39 24.86 10.52
C ARG A 12 -54.96 24.35 10.59
N ILE A 13 -54.41 23.97 9.44
CA ILE A 13 -53.05 23.53 9.25
C ILE A 13 -52.32 24.61 8.48
N VAL A 14 -51.19 25.07 9.04
CA VAL A 14 -50.31 26.03 8.32
C VAL A 14 -49.06 25.27 7.95
N VAL A 15 -48.73 25.22 6.65
CA VAL A 15 -47.54 24.65 6.08
C VAL A 15 -46.62 25.78 5.60
N LYS A 16 -45.37 25.80 6.04
CA LYS A 16 -44.41 26.84 5.70
C LYS A 16 -43.89 26.66 4.25
N GLU A 17 -43.28 27.71 3.66
CA GLU A 17 -42.70 27.68 2.35
C GLU A 17 -41.65 26.58 2.16
N ASN A 18 -40.86 26.31 3.20
CA ASN A 18 -39.82 25.29 3.19
C ASN A 18 -40.29 23.92 3.73
N GLU A 19 -41.60 23.71 3.78
CA GLU A 19 -42.24 22.48 4.27
C GLU A 19 -43.21 21.92 3.24
N ARG A 20 -43.48 20.63 3.39
CA ARG A 20 -44.62 19.89 2.82
C ARG A 20 -45.25 19.06 3.93
N ALA A 21 -46.54 18.79 3.82
CA ALA A 21 -47.18 17.94 4.82
C ALA A 21 -48.04 16.85 4.18
N LEU A 22 -47.93 15.64 4.73
CA LEU A 22 -48.80 14.54 4.35
C LEU A 22 -50.01 14.53 5.32
N ALA A 23 -51.19 14.61 4.79
CA ALA A 23 -52.41 14.56 5.56
C ALA A 23 -53.10 13.19 5.48
N LEU A 24 -53.41 12.60 6.64
CA LEU A 24 -54.16 11.36 6.75
C LEU A 24 -55.38 11.58 7.62
N LEU A 25 -56.52 11.08 7.18
CA LEU A 25 -57.76 11.10 7.95
C LEU A 25 -58.20 9.65 8.25
N ASN A 26 -58.24 9.30 9.53
CA ASN A 26 -58.53 7.93 10.01
C ASN A 26 -57.66 6.87 9.31
N GLY A 27 -56.34 7.17 9.16
CA GLY A 27 -55.37 6.29 8.52
C GLY A 27 -55.43 6.21 6.98
N ARG A 28 -56.29 7.01 6.33
CA ARG A 28 -56.37 7.10 4.88
C ARG A 28 -55.72 8.39 4.39
N PHE A 29 -55.04 8.31 3.25
CA PHE A 29 -54.44 9.46 2.60
C PHE A 29 -55.52 10.45 2.15
N VAL A 30 -55.35 11.72 2.46
CA VAL A 30 -56.20 12.82 2.01
C VAL A 30 -55.45 13.60 0.89
N GLY A 31 -54.15 13.80 1.09
CA GLY A 31 -53.30 14.49 0.09
C GLY A 31 -52.03 15.02 0.68
N ILE A 32 -51.22 15.60 -0.20
CA ILE A 32 -50.00 16.33 0.15
C ILE A 32 -50.38 17.81 0.18
N LEU A 33 -50.10 18.46 1.32
CA LEU A 33 -50.35 19.87 1.54
C LEU A 33 -49.15 20.70 1.14
N GLU A 34 -49.34 21.62 0.24
CA GLU A 34 -48.37 22.63 -0.17
C GLU A 34 -48.30 23.80 0.83
N PRO A 35 -47.33 24.73 0.70
CA PRO A 35 -47.28 25.92 1.56
C PRO A 35 -48.57 26.71 1.55
N GLY A 36 -48.98 27.15 2.74
CA GLY A 36 -50.22 27.92 2.92
C GLY A 36 -51.05 27.48 4.12
N GLU A 37 -52.25 28.03 4.20
CA GLU A 37 -53.24 27.68 5.19
C GLU A 37 -54.29 26.73 4.58
N HIS A 38 -54.41 25.55 5.25
CA HIS A 38 -55.37 24.52 4.86
C HIS A 38 -56.38 24.31 5.98
N LEU A 39 -57.67 24.32 5.61
CA LEU A 39 -58.76 24.09 6.55
C LEU A 39 -59.33 22.68 6.30
N MET A 40 -59.05 21.75 7.23
CA MET A 40 -59.42 20.35 7.11
C MET A 40 -60.46 19.94 8.13
N ARG A 41 -61.45 19.11 7.72
CA ARG A 41 -62.50 18.63 8.59
C ARG A 41 -61.94 17.53 9.53
N ASN A 42 -61.97 17.77 10.82
CA ASN A 42 -61.45 16.81 11.86
C ASN A 42 -62.47 16.62 13.00
N ARG A 43 -63.75 16.36 12.67
CA ARG A 43 -64.78 16.14 13.68
C ARG A 43 -64.50 14.99 14.65
N ARG A 44 -63.89 13.91 14.16
CA ARG A 44 -63.57 12.69 14.93
C ARG A 44 -62.15 12.64 15.47
N LYS A 45 -61.41 13.75 15.38
CA LYS A 45 -59.99 13.84 15.78
C LYS A 45 -59.07 12.75 15.16
N GLY A 46 -59.42 12.29 13.98
CA GLY A 46 -58.65 11.25 13.25
C GLY A 46 -57.69 11.85 12.21
N LEU A 47 -57.48 13.17 12.18
CA LEU A 47 -56.54 13.81 11.27
C LEU A 47 -55.12 13.73 11.84
N VAL A 48 -54.23 13.16 11.08
CA VAL A 48 -52.79 13.11 11.30
C VAL A 48 -52.09 13.91 10.20
N VAL A 49 -51.16 14.77 10.60
CA VAL A 49 -50.39 15.60 9.69
C VAL A 49 -48.90 15.37 9.91
N GLU A 50 -48.27 14.69 8.97
CA GLU A 50 -46.83 14.45 8.98
C GLU A 50 -46.13 15.57 8.22
N ARG A 51 -45.22 16.31 8.87
CA ARG A 51 -44.53 17.47 8.27
C ARG A 51 -43.14 17.10 7.87
N HIS A 52 -42.75 17.51 6.65
CA HIS A 52 -41.45 17.29 6.05
C HIS A 52 -40.78 18.59 5.68
N SER A 53 -39.54 18.78 6.08
CA SER A 53 -38.73 19.95 5.72
C SER A 53 -38.03 19.73 4.39
N LEU A 54 -38.13 20.66 3.45
CA LEU A 54 -37.39 20.63 2.19
C LEU A 54 -35.88 20.87 2.35
N VAL A 55 -35.42 21.26 3.55
CA VAL A 55 -34.00 21.33 3.90
C VAL A 55 -33.39 19.92 3.94
N ARG A 56 -34.19 18.94 4.39
CA ARG A 56 -33.90 17.50 4.30
C ARG A 56 -34.85 16.90 3.28
N PRO A 57 -34.49 16.93 2.00
CA PRO A 57 -35.44 16.68 0.93
C PRO A 57 -35.81 15.23 0.71
N GLU A 58 -35.14 14.29 1.40
CA GLU A 58 -35.50 12.87 1.35
C GLU A 58 -36.82 12.64 2.07
N PHE A 59 -37.77 12.00 1.38
CA PHE A 59 -39.05 11.61 1.94
C PHE A 59 -38.92 10.30 2.71
N VAL A 60 -38.85 10.42 4.02
CA VAL A 60 -38.80 9.30 4.96
C VAL A 60 -40.11 9.26 5.71
N SER A 61 -40.95 8.26 5.44
CA SER A 61 -42.25 8.04 6.09
C SER A 61 -42.59 6.56 6.07
N GLU A 62 -43.27 6.09 7.09
CA GLU A 62 -43.81 4.72 7.12
C GLU A 62 -44.86 4.49 6.01
N TYR A 63 -45.46 5.55 5.54
CA TYR A 63 -46.49 5.52 4.47
C TYR A 63 -45.91 5.61 3.08
N ARG A 64 -44.60 5.77 2.90
CA ARG A 64 -43.94 6.04 1.60
C ARG A 64 -44.37 5.07 0.51
N ASP A 65 -44.19 3.79 0.73
CA ASP A 65 -44.44 2.76 -0.31
C ASP A 65 -45.93 2.58 -0.57
N ALA A 66 -46.79 2.74 0.46
CA ALA A 66 -48.23 2.74 0.33
C ALA A 66 -48.72 3.97 -0.47
N LEU A 67 -48.19 5.16 -0.19
CA LEU A 67 -48.54 6.39 -0.86
C LEU A 67 -48.20 6.33 -2.36
N ILE A 68 -47.01 5.86 -2.71
CA ILE A 68 -46.57 5.73 -4.10
C ILE A 68 -47.46 4.73 -4.87
N ARG A 69 -47.87 3.64 -4.24
CA ARG A 69 -48.72 2.62 -4.84
C ARG A 69 -50.16 3.05 -4.97
N GLU A 70 -50.74 3.66 -3.94
CA GLU A 70 -52.18 4.01 -3.87
C GLU A 70 -52.50 5.37 -4.57
N MET A 71 -51.52 6.28 -4.64
CA MET A 71 -51.66 7.59 -5.23
C MET A 71 -50.56 7.92 -6.25
N PRO A 72 -50.40 7.16 -7.33
CA PRO A 72 -49.31 7.30 -8.27
C PRO A 72 -49.25 8.66 -8.96
N GLU A 73 -50.42 9.25 -9.27
CA GLU A 73 -50.52 10.59 -9.93
C GLU A 73 -50.00 11.68 -9.00
N ALA A 74 -50.45 11.69 -7.73
CA ALA A 74 -49.98 12.66 -6.76
C ALA A 74 -48.47 12.44 -6.45
N SER A 75 -48.05 11.20 -6.38
CA SER A 75 -46.65 10.85 -6.16
C SER A 75 -45.75 11.36 -7.29
N ALA A 76 -46.15 11.24 -8.55
CA ALA A 76 -45.40 11.72 -9.71
C ALA A 76 -45.23 13.25 -9.72
N VAL A 77 -46.18 13.99 -9.15
CA VAL A 77 -46.11 15.47 -9.04
C VAL A 77 -45.15 15.90 -7.93
N HIS A 78 -45.25 15.23 -6.75
CA HIS A 78 -44.58 15.71 -5.55
C HIS A 78 -43.25 15.04 -5.28
N PHE A 79 -42.99 13.87 -5.89
CA PHE A 79 -41.78 13.07 -5.61
C PHE A 79 -40.93 12.80 -6.86
N THR A 80 -39.62 12.86 -6.67
CA THR A 80 -38.62 12.32 -7.56
C THR A 80 -38.14 11.00 -6.98
N GLU A 81 -38.53 9.91 -7.63
CA GLU A 81 -38.20 8.53 -7.21
C GLU A 81 -36.93 8.05 -7.89
N VAL A 82 -36.01 7.48 -7.11
CA VAL A 82 -34.76 6.92 -7.58
C VAL A 82 -34.69 5.45 -7.13
N ARG A 83 -34.85 4.54 -8.08
CA ARG A 83 -34.63 3.09 -7.88
C ARG A 83 -33.39 2.66 -8.65
N THR A 84 -32.62 1.78 -8.06
CA THR A 84 -31.44 1.16 -8.66
C THR A 84 -31.67 -0.34 -8.84
N ALA A 85 -31.16 -0.89 -9.93
CA ALA A 85 -31.08 -2.32 -10.11
C ALA A 85 -29.94 -2.93 -9.26
N ALA A 86 -29.82 -4.26 -9.24
CA ALA A 86 -28.81 -4.99 -8.48
C ALA A 86 -27.36 -4.71 -8.95
N ASP A 87 -27.22 -4.24 -10.18
CA ASP A 87 -25.98 -4.09 -10.91
C ASP A 87 -25.63 -2.61 -11.19
N GLU A 88 -26.31 -1.67 -10.53
CA GLU A 88 -26.06 -0.24 -10.74
C GLU A 88 -26.06 0.58 -9.46
N VAL A 89 -25.32 1.68 -9.54
CA VAL A 89 -25.29 2.76 -8.54
C VAL A 89 -25.87 4.01 -9.18
N ALA A 90 -26.72 4.77 -8.47
CA ALA A 90 -27.22 6.03 -8.95
C ALA A 90 -26.65 7.22 -8.16
N LEU A 91 -26.08 8.17 -8.89
CA LEU A 91 -25.64 9.46 -8.33
C LEU A 91 -26.81 10.45 -8.47
N VAL A 92 -27.27 10.96 -7.34
CA VAL A 92 -28.38 11.91 -7.27
C VAL A 92 -27.81 13.31 -7.09
N PHE A 93 -28.13 14.20 -8.00
CA PHE A 93 -27.69 15.60 -7.97
C PHE A 93 -28.87 16.50 -7.64
N ARG A 94 -28.60 17.48 -6.76
CA ARG A 94 -29.50 18.60 -6.47
C ARG A 94 -28.81 19.90 -6.91
N ASP A 95 -29.45 20.71 -7.75
CA ASP A 95 -28.86 21.95 -8.29
C ASP A 95 -27.45 21.71 -8.89
N SER A 96 -27.25 20.60 -9.64
CA SER A 96 -25.99 20.19 -10.24
C SER A 96 -24.90 19.80 -9.23
N ARG A 97 -25.20 19.74 -7.94
CA ARG A 97 -24.29 19.28 -6.88
C ARG A 97 -24.65 17.86 -6.47
N LEU A 98 -23.65 17.01 -6.30
CA LEU A 98 -23.86 15.66 -5.81
C LEU A 98 -24.45 15.71 -4.39
N TYR A 99 -25.67 15.18 -4.25
CA TYR A 99 -26.41 15.15 -3.00
C TYR A 99 -26.34 13.79 -2.31
N ALA A 100 -26.62 12.72 -3.06
CA ALA A 100 -26.63 11.36 -2.53
C ALA A 100 -26.12 10.35 -3.56
N VAL A 101 -25.72 9.18 -3.06
CA VAL A 101 -25.42 8.00 -3.88
C VAL A 101 -26.34 6.87 -3.42
N GLN A 102 -27.14 6.37 -4.37
CA GLN A 102 -28.02 5.23 -4.13
C GLN A 102 -27.27 3.94 -4.47
N LYS A 103 -27.21 3.02 -3.50
CA LYS A 103 -26.58 1.70 -3.68
C LYS A 103 -27.43 0.78 -4.54
N PRO A 104 -26.90 -0.32 -5.06
CA PRO A 104 -27.70 -1.34 -5.75
C PRO A 104 -28.90 -1.80 -4.93
N ASP A 105 -29.97 -2.22 -5.62
CA ASP A 105 -31.25 -2.63 -5.04
C ASP A 105 -31.87 -1.59 -4.10
N GLY A 106 -31.51 -0.33 -4.28
CA GLY A 106 -31.94 0.74 -3.40
C GLY A 106 -33.17 1.48 -3.94
N HIS A 107 -33.87 2.11 -3.02
CA HIS A 107 -35.03 2.95 -3.30
C HIS A 107 -35.00 4.20 -2.43
N ALA A 108 -34.81 5.36 -3.06
CA ALA A 108 -34.88 6.68 -2.41
C ALA A 108 -35.96 7.53 -3.08
N VAL A 109 -36.61 8.37 -2.29
CA VAL A 109 -37.67 9.27 -2.74
C VAL A 109 -37.35 10.67 -2.24
N PHE A 110 -37.35 11.64 -3.13
CA PHE A 110 -37.04 13.04 -2.80
C PHE A 110 -38.22 13.94 -3.13
N TRP A 111 -38.42 14.98 -2.33
CA TRP A 111 -39.39 16.02 -2.65
C TRP A 111 -38.99 16.74 -3.93
N THR A 112 -39.80 16.67 -4.98
CA THR A 112 -39.56 17.37 -6.27
C THR A 112 -39.38 18.85 -6.07
N ALA A 113 -40.16 19.46 -5.18
CA ALA A 113 -40.08 20.88 -4.83
C ALA A 113 -38.77 21.33 -4.21
N ALA A 114 -37.92 20.37 -3.77
CA ALA A 114 -36.59 20.65 -3.23
C ALA A 114 -35.49 20.67 -4.31
N GLY A 115 -35.80 20.25 -5.55
CA GLY A 115 -34.86 20.22 -6.68
C GLY A 115 -34.61 21.59 -7.34
N PRO A 116 -34.00 21.60 -8.53
CA PRO A 116 -34.05 20.54 -9.55
C PRO A 116 -33.17 19.34 -9.27
N TRP A 117 -33.67 18.17 -9.61
CA TRP A 117 -33.00 16.88 -9.47
C TRP A 117 -32.51 16.34 -10.79
N SER A 118 -31.35 15.71 -10.81
CA SER A 118 -30.88 14.87 -11.91
C SER A 118 -30.22 13.60 -11.36
N VAL A 119 -30.32 12.51 -12.12
CA VAL A 119 -29.81 11.20 -11.71
C VAL A 119 -28.93 10.64 -12.81
N GLU A 120 -27.68 10.31 -12.47
CA GLU A 120 -26.78 9.60 -13.36
C GLU A 120 -26.57 8.19 -12.83
N ARG A 121 -26.68 7.17 -13.70
CA ARG A 121 -26.57 5.75 -13.35
C ARG A 121 -25.22 5.21 -13.82
N VAL A 122 -24.59 4.38 -12.99
CA VAL A 122 -23.29 3.75 -13.26
C VAL A 122 -23.43 2.26 -13.02
N SER A 123 -23.15 1.45 -14.03
CA SER A 123 -23.07 0.00 -13.89
C SER A 123 -21.84 -0.39 -13.05
N VAL A 124 -22.02 -1.41 -12.19
CA VAL A 124 -20.96 -1.98 -11.34
C VAL A 124 -20.70 -3.45 -11.69
N VAL A 125 -21.16 -3.91 -12.86
CA VAL A 125 -20.97 -5.30 -13.33
C VAL A 125 -19.52 -5.57 -13.67
N ASP A 126 -18.95 -4.77 -14.57
CA ASP A 126 -17.62 -5.01 -15.11
C ASP A 126 -16.50 -4.45 -14.24
N THR A 127 -16.78 -3.40 -13.48
CA THR A 127 -15.79 -2.76 -12.63
C THR A 127 -16.41 -2.04 -11.44
N LEU A 128 -15.78 -2.18 -10.31
CA LEU A 128 -16.11 -1.41 -9.10
C LEU A 128 -15.40 -0.04 -9.08
N ALA A 129 -14.55 0.27 -10.06
CA ALA A 129 -13.85 1.54 -10.12
C ALA A 129 -14.83 2.69 -10.38
N VAL A 130 -14.71 3.76 -9.60
CA VAL A 130 -15.48 4.98 -9.80
C VAL A 130 -14.97 5.69 -11.05
N PRO A 131 -15.83 6.04 -12.03
CA PRO A 131 -15.41 6.78 -13.21
C PRO A 131 -14.71 8.11 -12.85
N ALA A 132 -13.63 8.44 -13.55
CA ALA A 132 -12.75 9.58 -13.24
C ALA A 132 -13.50 10.91 -13.09
N LYS A 133 -14.58 11.12 -13.88
CA LYS A 133 -15.43 12.33 -13.83
C LYS A 133 -16.11 12.56 -12.48
N TYR A 134 -16.29 11.52 -11.65
CA TYR A 134 -16.95 11.62 -10.33
C TYR A 134 -15.95 11.66 -9.16
N VAL A 135 -14.71 11.23 -9.35
CA VAL A 135 -13.69 11.11 -8.28
C VAL A 135 -13.57 12.40 -7.47
N LYS A 136 -13.40 13.54 -8.15
CA LYS A 136 -13.25 14.84 -7.47
C LYS A 136 -14.50 15.22 -6.67
N ARG A 137 -15.69 14.96 -7.22
CA ARG A 137 -16.97 15.26 -6.57
C ARG A 137 -17.21 14.41 -5.34
N LEU A 138 -16.95 13.11 -5.43
CA LEU A 138 -17.11 12.15 -4.32
C LEU A 138 -16.13 12.40 -3.20
N LYS A 139 -14.89 12.81 -3.49
CA LYS A 139 -13.92 13.21 -2.46
C LYS A 139 -14.35 14.42 -1.63
N GLN A 140 -15.10 15.34 -2.22
CA GLN A 140 -15.55 16.57 -1.57
C GLN A 140 -16.84 16.40 -0.76
N THR A 141 -17.53 15.28 -0.91
CA THR A 141 -18.77 14.99 -0.21
C THR A 141 -18.54 14.04 0.97
N ALA A 142 -19.40 14.16 1.99
CA ALA A 142 -19.34 13.29 3.18
C ALA A 142 -19.86 11.86 2.93
N LEU A 143 -19.96 11.43 1.67
CA LEU A 143 -20.51 10.11 1.27
C LEU A 143 -19.50 8.97 1.45
N LYS A 144 -18.81 8.94 2.58
CA LYS A 144 -17.73 7.97 2.89
C LYS A 144 -18.18 6.51 2.90
N ASP A 145 -19.47 6.28 3.15
CA ASP A 145 -20.02 4.92 3.29
C ASP A 145 -20.36 4.25 1.95
N THR A 146 -20.16 4.95 0.83
CA THR A 146 -20.48 4.43 -0.51
C THR A 146 -19.28 4.16 -1.39
N VAL A 147 -18.12 4.71 -1.00
CA VAL A 147 -16.87 4.56 -1.75
C VAL A 147 -15.69 4.28 -0.83
N LEU A 148 -14.75 3.47 -1.34
CA LEU A 148 -13.42 3.26 -0.74
C LEU A 148 -12.40 4.06 -1.54
N ALA A 149 -11.57 4.82 -0.84
CA ALA A 149 -10.50 5.61 -1.45
C ALA A 149 -9.13 5.03 -1.09
N PHE A 150 -8.30 4.82 -2.11
CA PHE A 150 -6.92 4.40 -1.97
C PHE A 150 -6.01 5.41 -2.65
N GLU A 151 -4.92 5.76 -1.97
CA GLU A 151 -3.89 6.62 -2.53
C GLU A 151 -2.62 5.82 -2.74
N VAL A 152 -2.15 5.79 -3.99
CA VAL A 152 -0.88 5.18 -4.38
C VAL A 152 0.10 6.32 -4.61
N GLN A 153 1.18 6.34 -3.84
CA GLN A 153 2.21 7.36 -3.94
C GLN A 153 3.12 7.11 -5.15
N ASP A 154 3.85 8.13 -5.57
CA ASP A 154 4.92 7.95 -6.55
C ASP A 154 5.96 6.96 -6.04
N GLY A 155 6.44 6.08 -6.92
CA GLY A 155 7.32 4.96 -6.57
C GLY A 155 6.62 3.78 -5.89
N GLN A 156 5.29 3.79 -5.76
CA GLN A 156 4.49 2.66 -5.29
C GLN A 156 3.56 2.12 -6.37
N VAL A 157 3.18 0.87 -6.22
CA VAL A 157 2.15 0.19 -7.01
C VAL A 157 1.13 -0.42 -6.06
N GLY A 158 -0.15 -0.12 -6.30
CA GLY A 158 -1.24 -0.78 -5.61
C GLY A 158 -1.59 -2.11 -6.28
N VAL A 159 -1.68 -3.19 -5.54
CA VAL A 159 -2.20 -4.48 -6.04
C VAL A 159 -3.63 -4.61 -5.55
N LEU A 160 -4.57 -4.57 -6.51
CA LEU A 160 -6.00 -4.57 -6.25
C LEU A 160 -6.54 -6.00 -6.10
N TYR A 161 -7.25 -6.23 -5.01
CA TYR A 161 -7.99 -7.46 -4.73
C TYR A 161 -9.48 -7.16 -4.61
N VAL A 162 -10.30 -8.00 -5.24
CA VAL A 162 -11.76 -8.01 -5.09
C VAL A 162 -12.17 -9.41 -4.62
N ASP A 163 -12.85 -9.47 -3.49
CA ASP A 163 -13.26 -10.72 -2.81
C ASP A 163 -12.12 -11.72 -2.57
N GLY A 164 -10.89 -11.23 -2.49
CA GLY A 164 -9.68 -12.00 -2.28
C GLY A 164 -8.93 -12.35 -3.56
N ASP A 165 -9.52 -12.17 -4.72
CA ASP A 165 -8.88 -12.42 -6.01
C ASP A 165 -8.09 -11.20 -6.48
N LEU A 166 -6.89 -11.42 -7.00
CA LEU A 166 -6.06 -10.39 -7.58
C LEU A 166 -6.58 -10.00 -8.97
N VAL A 167 -7.11 -8.78 -9.07
CA VAL A 167 -7.73 -8.28 -10.31
C VAL A 167 -6.74 -7.51 -11.19
N SER A 168 -6.07 -6.50 -10.62
CA SER A 168 -5.20 -5.61 -11.39
C SER A 168 -4.16 -4.91 -10.51
N THR A 169 -3.31 -4.10 -11.15
CA THR A 169 -2.39 -3.18 -10.48
C THR A 169 -2.82 -1.75 -10.70
N LEU A 170 -2.59 -0.91 -9.71
CA LEU A 170 -2.93 0.52 -9.70
C LEU A 170 -1.62 1.32 -9.71
N GLY A 171 -1.48 2.22 -10.67
CA GLY A 171 -0.39 3.19 -10.71
C GLY A 171 -0.56 4.32 -9.69
N PRO A 172 0.43 5.23 -9.59
CA PRO A 172 0.36 6.38 -8.72
C PRO A 172 -0.89 7.23 -8.97
N GLY A 173 -1.48 7.69 -7.87
CA GLY A 173 -2.69 8.51 -7.92
C GLY A 173 -3.75 8.09 -6.92
N SER A 174 -4.92 8.70 -7.06
CA SER A 174 -6.05 8.45 -6.18
C SER A 174 -7.10 7.60 -6.90
N HIS A 175 -7.40 6.46 -6.33
CA HIS A 175 -8.32 5.47 -6.86
C HIS A 175 -9.53 5.34 -5.93
N LEU A 176 -10.72 5.45 -6.48
CA LEU A 176 -11.98 5.26 -5.76
C LEU A 176 -12.69 4.03 -6.31
N PHE A 177 -13.26 3.26 -5.41
CA PHE A 177 -14.04 2.07 -5.73
C PHE A 177 -15.39 2.14 -5.02
N TRP A 178 -16.45 1.66 -5.69
CA TRP A 178 -17.76 1.51 -5.07
C TRP A 178 -17.71 0.45 -3.98
N GLN A 179 -18.26 0.79 -2.81
CA GLN A 179 -18.42 -0.15 -1.70
C GLN A 179 -19.81 -0.81 -1.77
N VAL A 180 -19.98 -1.67 -2.78
CA VAL A 180 -21.25 -2.31 -3.09
C VAL A 180 -21.05 -3.79 -3.34
N GLY A 181 -21.59 -4.62 -2.46
CA GLY A 181 -21.60 -6.08 -2.61
C GLY A 181 -20.25 -6.77 -2.36
N SER A 182 -19.18 -6.32 -2.98
CA SER A 182 -17.86 -6.96 -2.95
C SER A 182 -16.88 -6.27 -2.01
N ARG A 183 -15.93 -7.06 -1.47
CA ARG A 183 -14.85 -6.57 -0.63
C ARG A 183 -13.64 -6.15 -1.47
N VAL A 184 -13.36 -4.86 -1.51
CA VAL A 184 -12.20 -4.30 -2.21
C VAL A 184 -11.07 -4.06 -1.22
N SER A 185 -9.85 -4.46 -1.56
CA SER A 185 -8.63 -4.15 -0.82
C SER A 185 -7.46 -3.90 -1.74
N VAL A 186 -6.49 -3.09 -1.28
CA VAL A 186 -5.30 -2.74 -2.05
C VAL A 186 -4.08 -2.98 -1.16
N LYS A 187 -3.12 -3.77 -1.66
CA LYS A 187 -1.80 -3.94 -1.05
C LYS A 187 -0.82 -3.01 -1.74
N LEU A 188 -0.23 -2.07 -1.00
CA LEU A 188 0.78 -1.16 -1.54
C LEU A 188 2.14 -1.84 -1.55
N ILE A 189 2.85 -1.75 -2.66
CA ILE A 189 4.19 -2.27 -2.88
C ILE A 189 5.09 -1.11 -3.30
N ASP A 190 6.17 -0.88 -2.56
CA ASP A 190 7.20 0.09 -2.93
C ASP A 190 8.13 -0.54 -3.97
N THR A 191 8.31 0.15 -5.12
CA THR A 191 9.12 -0.32 -6.25
C THR A 191 10.47 0.39 -6.36
N ARG A 192 10.74 1.32 -5.44
CA ARG A 192 12.03 2.01 -5.36
C ARG A 192 13.11 1.08 -4.86
N LEU A 193 14.36 1.45 -5.06
CA LEU A 193 15.51 0.77 -4.46
C LEU A 193 15.42 0.88 -2.93
N GLN A 194 15.51 -0.26 -2.27
CA GLN A 194 15.48 -0.40 -0.82
C GLN A 194 16.73 -1.11 -0.35
N SER A 195 17.17 -0.85 0.88
CA SER A 195 18.26 -1.57 1.52
C SER A 195 17.73 -2.43 2.65
N LEU A 196 18.33 -3.60 2.81
CA LEU A 196 18.06 -4.53 3.90
C LEU A 196 19.37 -4.84 4.61
N GLU A 197 19.38 -4.78 5.93
CA GLU A 197 20.53 -5.11 6.76
C GLU A 197 20.21 -6.34 7.63
N VAL A 198 21.11 -7.34 7.54
CA VAL A 198 21.10 -8.51 8.41
C VAL A 198 22.27 -8.36 9.38
N THR A 199 21.97 -7.97 10.62
CA THR A 199 22.99 -7.62 11.62
C THR A 199 23.14 -8.70 12.69
N GLY A 200 24.35 -8.79 13.26
CA GLY A 200 24.62 -9.58 14.47
C GLY A 200 24.45 -11.09 14.30
N GLN A 201 24.68 -11.63 13.11
CA GLN A 201 24.54 -13.07 12.88
C GLN A 201 25.80 -13.80 13.37
N ASP A 202 25.64 -14.64 14.41
CA ASP A 202 26.69 -15.56 14.85
C ASP A 202 26.73 -16.77 13.91
N VAL A 203 27.88 -16.98 13.27
CA VAL A 203 28.08 -18.06 12.30
C VAL A 203 29.37 -18.79 12.67
N LEU A 204 29.31 -20.12 12.58
CA LEU A 204 30.45 -20.98 12.80
C LEU A 204 31.17 -21.26 11.47
N THR A 205 32.44 -20.96 11.39
CA THR A 205 33.29 -21.26 10.22
C THR A 205 33.65 -22.75 10.15
N ARG A 206 34.25 -23.20 9.04
CA ARG A 206 34.68 -24.59 8.86
C ARG A 206 35.71 -25.02 9.91
N ASP A 207 36.59 -24.11 10.31
CA ASP A 207 37.61 -24.30 11.36
C ASP A 207 37.10 -24.07 12.78
N ARG A 208 35.77 -24.02 12.96
CA ARG A 208 35.06 -23.95 14.25
C ARG A 208 35.27 -22.64 15.02
N VAL A 209 35.56 -21.57 14.32
CA VAL A 209 35.60 -20.22 14.91
C VAL A 209 34.19 -19.60 14.78
N THR A 210 33.65 -19.13 15.90
CA THR A 210 32.38 -18.38 15.87
C THR A 210 32.71 -16.95 15.56
N ILE A 211 32.15 -16.45 14.46
CA ILE A 211 32.26 -15.04 14.05
C ILE A 211 30.88 -14.40 14.02
N ARG A 212 30.83 -13.10 14.26
CA ARG A 212 29.60 -12.30 14.06
C ARG A 212 29.73 -11.49 12.79
N VAL A 213 28.72 -11.57 11.95
CA VAL A 213 28.73 -10.90 10.65
C VAL A 213 27.55 -9.96 10.48
N ASN A 214 27.76 -8.86 9.74
CA ASN A 214 26.76 -7.94 9.27
C ASN A 214 26.77 -7.96 7.75
N VAL A 215 25.57 -8.12 7.17
CA VAL A 215 25.35 -8.17 5.72
C VAL A 215 24.40 -7.09 5.32
N SER A 216 24.68 -6.39 4.24
CA SER A 216 23.75 -5.48 3.59
C SER A 216 23.39 -5.97 2.19
N ALA A 217 22.16 -5.72 1.77
CA ALA A 217 21.70 -6.02 0.44
C ALA A 217 20.78 -4.93 -0.06
N GLU A 218 20.90 -4.59 -1.33
CA GLU A 218 19.98 -3.70 -2.02
C GLU A 218 19.01 -4.51 -2.87
N TYR A 219 17.76 -4.08 -2.93
CA TYR A 219 16.74 -4.73 -3.72
C TYR A 219 15.65 -3.77 -4.17
N ARG A 220 14.94 -4.14 -5.22
CA ARG A 220 13.71 -3.48 -5.66
C ARG A 220 12.70 -4.49 -6.15
N VAL A 221 11.42 -4.18 -5.99
CA VAL A 221 10.34 -5.02 -6.54
C VAL A 221 10.11 -4.64 -8.00
N THR A 222 10.37 -5.57 -8.91
CA THR A 222 10.18 -5.40 -10.35
C THR A 222 8.84 -5.96 -10.84
N ASP A 223 8.29 -6.96 -10.14
CA ASP A 223 6.97 -7.50 -10.42
C ASP A 223 6.10 -7.47 -9.12
N PRO A 224 5.35 -6.37 -8.90
CA PRO A 224 4.51 -6.22 -7.72
C PRO A 224 3.43 -7.31 -7.57
N ARG A 225 2.93 -7.86 -8.70
CA ARG A 225 1.92 -8.94 -8.67
C ARG A 225 2.51 -10.21 -8.08
N LYS A 226 3.67 -10.64 -8.60
CA LYS A 226 4.39 -11.80 -8.06
C LYS A 226 4.76 -11.63 -6.61
N ALA A 227 5.32 -10.47 -6.25
CA ALA A 227 5.70 -10.17 -4.86
C ALA A 227 4.51 -10.23 -3.90
N ALA A 228 3.35 -9.71 -4.34
CA ALA A 228 2.14 -9.73 -3.53
C ALA A 228 1.53 -11.12 -3.33
N GLN A 229 1.63 -12.00 -4.35
CA GLN A 229 1.05 -13.35 -4.34
C GLN A 229 1.97 -14.39 -3.69
N SER A 230 3.29 -14.28 -3.89
CA SER A 230 4.24 -15.32 -3.52
C SER A 230 4.61 -15.32 -2.04
N ALA A 231 4.54 -14.17 -1.37
CA ALA A 231 4.89 -14.06 0.05
C ALA A 231 3.99 -13.04 0.76
N LYS A 232 3.62 -13.38 2.01
CA LYS A 232 2.91 -12.44 2.89
C LYS A 232 3.78 -11.20 3.13
N ASP A 233 5.04 -11.42 3.44
CA ASP A 233 6.09 -10.42 3.61
C ASP A 233 7.33 -10.85 2.82
N TYR A 234 7.55 -10.20 1.70
CA TYR A 234 8.69 -10.49 0.84
C TYR A 234 10.01 -9.97 1.42
N ALA A 235 9.98 -8.92 2.23
CA ALA A 235 11.17 -8.39 2.89
C ALA A 235 11.68 -9.36 3.95
N GLU A 236 10.79 -9.95 4.76
CA GLU A 236 11.14 -11.00 5.72
C GLU A 236 11.65 -12.26 5.00
N THR A 237 11.05 -12.62 3.87
CA THR A 237 11.52 -13.76 3.06
C THR A 237 12.94 -13.52 2.55
N PHE A 238 13.21 -12.32 2.06
CA PHE A 238 14.53 -11.91 1.60
C PHE A 238 15.54 -11.90 2.75
N TYR A 239 15.18 -11.37 3.92
CA TYR A 239 16.02 -11.40 5.12
C TYR A 239 16.46 -12.83 5.48
N ARG A 240 15.53 -13.77 5.50
CA ARG A 240 15.81 -15.18 5.79
C ARG A 240 16.67 -15.85 4.73
N ALA A 241 16.45 -15.54 3.46
CA ALA A 241 17.25 -16.05 2.34
C ALA A 241 18.71 -15.58 2.46
N LEU A 242 18.94 -14.30 2.74
CA LEU A 242 20.27 -13.74 3.00
C LEU A 242 20.95 -14.43 4.19
N GLN A 243 20.25 -14.54 5.32
CA GLN A 243 20.77 -15.17 6.51
C GLN A 243 21.22 -16.62 6.25
N LEU A 244 20.38 -17.39 5.54
CA LEU A 244 20.68 -18.78 5.22
C LEU A 244 21.84 -18.91 4.23
N ALA A 245 21.87 -18.07 3.19
CA ALA A 245 22.93 -18.10 2.18
C ALA A 245 24.30 -17.79 2.80
N PHE A 246 24.39 -16.71 3.59
CA PHE A 246 25.66 -16.35 4.24
C PHE A 246 26.09 -17.38 5.28
N ARG A 247 25.16 -17.91 6.09
CA ARG A 247 25.48 -18.99 7.03
C ARG A 247 26.06 -20.21 6.32
N LYS A 248 25.50 -20.60 5.20
CA LYS A 248 25.97 -21.72 4.38
C LYS A 248 27.34 -21.43 3.78
N THR A 249 27.52 -20.29 3.15
CA THR A 249 28.75 -19.90 2.44
C THR A 249 29.92 -19.73 3.42
N ILE A 250 29.69 -19.09 4.56
CA ILE A 250 30.68 -18.90 5.62
C ILE A 250 31.06 -20.25 6.29
N GLY A 251 30.06 -21.10 6.56
CA GLY A 251 30.30 -22.42 7.21
C GLY A 251 31.13 -23.38 6.37
N MET A 252 31.31 -23.16 5.08
CA MET A 252 32.17 -23.96 4.21
C MET A 252 33.60 -23.45 4.15
N ARG A 253 33.92 -22.29 4.75
CA ARG A 253 35.24 -21.64 4.67
C ARG A 253 35.89 -21.50 6.02
N SER A 254 37.25 -21.46 6.02
CA SER A 254 38.01 -21.07 7.21
C SER A 254 37.94 -19.55 7.41
N LEU A 255 38.27 -19.09 8.62
CA LEU A 255 38.32 -17.68 8.93
C LEU A 255 39.26 -16.92 7.97
N ASP A 256 40.48 -17.48 7.75
CA ASP A 256 41.48 -16.87 6.87
C ASP A 256 40.92 -16.70 5.45
N GLN A 257 40.27 -17.71 4.86
CA GLN A 257 39.63 -17.64 3.54
C GLN A 257 38.54 -16.57 3.45
N ILE A 258 37.83 -16.35 4.53
CA ILE A 258 36.76 -15.30 4.57
C ILE A 258 37.38 -13.91 4.62
N LEU A 259 38.47 -13.75 5.41
CA LEU A 259 39.15 -12.45 5.54
C LEU A 259 39.94 -12.07 4.27
N GLU A 260 40.53 -13.07 3.61
CA GLU A 260 41.36 -12.91 2.41
C GLU A 260 40.47 -12.55 1.16
N ASP A 261 39.35 -13.25 0.98
CA ASP A 261 38.51 -13.11 -0.21
C ASP A 261 37.03 -12.95 0.11
N LYS A 262 36.66 -11.76 0.60
CA LYS A 262 35.27 -11.38 0.85
C LYS A 262 34.44 -11.35 -0.45
N VAL A 263 35.03 -10.98 -1.57
CA VAL A 263 34.33 -10.82 -2.86
C VAL A 263 33.75 -12.14 -3.32
N THR A 264 34.50 -13.23 -3.21
CA THR A 264 34.01 -14.57 -3.56
C THR A 264 32.90 -15.04 -2.60
N VAL A 265 32.99 -14.71 -1.31
CA VAL A 265 31.93 -15.01 -0.32
C VAL A 265 30.63 -14.31 -0.71
N ASP A 266 30.71 -13.02 -1.03
CA ASP A 266 29.55 -12.21 -1.47
C ASP A 266 28.95 -12.75 -2.76
N ALA A 267 29.77 -13.07 -3.76
CA ALA A 267 29.31 -13.55 -5.06
C ALA A 267 28.56 -14.90 -4.97
N GLU A 268 29.06 -15.84 -4.19
CA GLU A 268 28.40 -17.14 -4.02
C GLU A 268 27.08 -17.03 -3.24
N ALA A 269 27.08 -16.28 -2.14
CA ALA A 269 25.85 -16.04 -1.38
C ALA A 269 24.82 -15.31 -2.26
N ALA A 270 25.26 -14.30 -3.03
CA ALA A 270 24.42 -13.54 -3.94
C ALA A 270 23.78 -14.40 -5.04
N GLY A 271 24.51 -15.36 -5.61
CA GLY A 271 24.00 -16.19 -6.72
C GLY A 271 22.73 -16.96 -6.33
N THR A 272 22.73 -17.58 -5.17
CA THR A 272 21.56 -18.33 -4.67
C THR A 272 20.39 -17.38 -4.37
N VAL A 273 20.65 -16.30 -3.64
CA VAL A 273 19.62 -15.35 -3.21
C VAL A 273 18.98 -14.64 -4.39
N ARG A 274 19.77 -14.22 -5.40
CA ARG A 274 19.24 -13.58 -6.60
C ARG A 274 18.26 -14.48 -7.35
N SER A 275 18.58 -15.75 -7.48
CA SER A 275 17.70 -16.73 -8.15
C SER A 275 16.39 -16.92 -7.41
N GLU A 276 16.43 -17.07 -6.08
CA GLU A 276 15.24 -17.22 -5.25
C GLU A 276 14.35 -15.97 -5.28
N MET A 277 14.95 -14.79 -5.18
CA MET A 277 14.21 -13.52 -5.17
C MET A 277 13.63 -13.16 -6.54
N ALA A 278 14.32 -13.49 -7.63
CA ALA A 278 13.79 -13.29 -8.98
C ALA A 278 12.49 -14.08 -9.21
N ALA A 279 12.36 -15.28 -8.63
CA ALA A 279 11.12 -16.05 -8.68
C ALA A 279 9.95 -15.35 -7.97
N LEU A 280 10.24 -14.46 -7.02
CA LEU A 280 9.25 -13.64 -6.30
C LEU A 280 9.01 -12.27 -6.96
N GLY A 281 9.65 -11.98 -8.08
CA GLY A 281 9.54 -10.67 -8.75
C GLY A 281 10.37 -9.57 -8.09
N ILE A 282 11.46 -9.95 -7.41
CA ILE A 282 12.37 -9.03 -6.72
C ILE A 282 13.73 -9.10 -7.41
N GLU A 283 14.23 -7.97 -7.82
CA GLU A 283 15.60 -7.80 -8.32
C GLU A 283 16.51 -7.43 -7.16
N VAL A 284 17.57 -8.22 -6.98
CA VAL A 284 18.57 -8.00 -5.94
C VAL A 284 19.82 -7.38 -6.56
N GLY A 285 20.17 -6.20 -6.08
CA GLY A 285 21.35 -5.45 -6.49
C GLY A 285 22.64 -5.92 -5.84
N GLU A 286 23.32 -5.01 -5.17
CA GLU A 286 24.52 -5.31 -4.42
C GLU A 286 24.20 -6.08 -3.12
N ILE A 287 24.98 -7.11 -2.87
CA ILE A 287 25.00 -7.83 -1.58
C ILE A 287 26.44 -7.78 -1.09
N ALA A 288 26.64 -7.30 0.13
CA ALA A 288 27.97 -7.13 0.69
C ALA A 288 28.03 -7.58 2.16
N LEU A 289 29.10 -8.32 2.48
CA LEU A 289 29.52 -8.59 3.84
C LEU A 289 30.20 -7.32 4.40
N LYS A 290 29.47 -6.54 5.22
CA LYS A 290 29.99 -5.29 5.79
C LYS A 290 31.11 -5.54 6.77
N ASP A 291 30.80 -6.28 7.83
CA ASP A 291 31.71 -6.49 8.96
C ASP A 291 31.82 -7.96 9.31
N VAL A 292 33.03 -8.35 9.66
CA VAL A 292 33.36 -9.63 10.34
C VAL A 292 33.89 -9.30 11.70
N ILE A 293 33.11 -9.57 12.72
CA ILE A 293 33.47 -9.28 14.11
C ILE A 293 33.95 -10.57 14.76
N LEU A 294 35.19 -10.57 15.21
CA LEU A 294 35.81 -11.68 15.88
C LEU A 294 35.62 -11.61 17.41
N PRO A 295 35.53 -12.72 18.12
CA PRO A 295 35.65 -12.77 19.58
C PRO A 295 36.96 -12.07 20.02
N GLY A 296 36.94 -11.41 21.20
CA GLY A 296 38.07 -10.60 21.66
C GLY A 296 39.40 -11.40 21.75
N GLU A 297 39.34 -12.61 22.27
CA GLU A 297 40.51 -13.50 22.36
C GLU A 297 41.09 -13.84 20.98
N MET A 298 40.26 -14.13 20.01
CA MET A 298 40.71 -14.44 18.64
C MET A 298 41.33 -13.25 17.94
N ARG A 299 40.82 -12.03 18.24
CA ARG A 299 41.38 -10.78 17.69
C ARG A 299 42.82 -10.56 18.20
N GLU A 300 43.07 -10.84 19.48
CA GLU A 300 44.41 -10.71 20.07
C GLU A 300 45.39 -11.71 19.44
N ILE A 301 44.98 -12.99 19.27
CA ILE A 301 45.78 -14.02 18.62
C ILE A 301 46.11 -13.63 17.17
N LEU A 302 45.13 -13.21 16.40
CA LEU A 302 45.36 -12.77 15.01
C LEU A 302 46.29 -11.57 14.93
N ASN A 303 46.15 -10.60 15.81
CA ASN A 303 47.08 -9.46 15.85
C ASN A 303 48.50 -9.87 16.14
N GLN A 304 48.70 -10.86 17.01
CA GLN A 304 50.03 -11.43 17.31
C GLN A 304 50.60 -12.19 16.11
N VAL A 305 49.81 -12.98 15.40
CA VAL A 305 50.23 -13.70 14.19
C VAL A 305 50.63 -12.71 13.10
N VAL A 306 49.78 -11.73 12.80
CA VAL A 306 50.04 -10.68 11.78
C VAL A 306 51.31 -9.88 12.15
N ALA A 307 51.53 -9.55 13.43
CA ALA A 307 52.73 -8.88 13.91
C ALA A 307 53.97 -9.71 13.65
N ALA A 308 53.92 -11.02 13.99
CA ALA A 308 55.03 -11.94 13.76
C ALA A 308 55.35 -12.17 12.27
N GLU A 309 54.31 -12.28 11.43
CA GLU A 309 54.47 -12.34 9.94
C GLU A 309 55.14 -11.10 9.39
N LYS A 310 54.67 -9.92 9.78
CA LYS A 310 55.29 -8.64 9.36
C LYS A 310 56.71 -8.47 9.85
N GLU A 311 57.03 -8.93 11.03
CA GLU A 311 58.39 -8.93 11.56
C GLU A 311 59.31 -9.91 10.79
N ALA A 312 58.79 -11.08 10.46
CA ALA A 312 59.50 -12.06 9.61
C ALA A 312 59.76 -11.50 8.19
N GLU A 313 58.78 -10.89 7.58
CA GLU A 313 58.87 -10.25 6.27
C GLU A 313 59.90 -9.10 6.26
N ALA A 314 59.86 -8.26 7.30
CA ALA A 314 60.84 -7.22 7.51
C ALA A 314 62.27 -7.73 7.69
N ASN A 315 62.43 -8.83 8.43
CA ASN A 315 63.75 -9.46 8.67
C ASN A 315 64.32 -10.09 7.38
N VAL A 316 63.46 -10.74 6.55
CA VAL A 316 63.83 -11.23 5.22
C VAL A 316 64.28 -10.10 4.30
N SER A 317 63.49 -9.01 4.25
CA SER A 317 63.86 -7.83 3.47
C SER A 317 65.19 -7.22 3.93
N ARG A 318 65.40 -7.09 5.25
CA ARG A 318 66.65 -6.56 5.85
C ARG A 318 67.83 -7.42 5.50
N SER A 319 67.71 -8.77 5.62
CA SER A 319 68.80 -9.73 5.27
C SER A 319 69.13 -9.68 3.80
N THR A 320 68.12 -9.47 2.93
CA THR A 320 68.31 -9.31 1.50
C THR A 320 69.06 -8.01 1.14
N PHE A 321 68.71 -6.91 1.78
CA PHE A 321 69.42 -5.65 1.64
C PHE A 321 70.89 -5.74 2.13
N GLU A 322 71.13 -6.35 3.28
CA GLU A 322 72.47 -6.56 3.79
C GLU A 322 73.31 -7.46 2.88
N ALA A 323 72.69 -8.51 2.27
CA ALA A 323 73.36 -9.34 1.31
C ALA A 323 73.71 -8.58 0.02
N LEU A 324 72.82 -7.76 -0.46
CA LEU A 324 73.01 -6.88 -1.61
C LEU A 324 74.14 -5.84 -1.35
N GLU A 325 74.17 -5.24 -0.18
CA GLU A 325 75.20 -4.31 0.27
C GLU A 325 76.58 -4.95 0.34
N LYS A 326 76.67 -6.16 0.87
CA LYS A 326 77.90 -6.97 0.89
C LYS A 326 78.39 -7.37 -0.52
N ILE A 327 77.47 -7.63 -1.44
CA ILE A 327 77.84 -7.94 -2.84
C ILE A 327 78.29 -6.66 -3.54
N ALA A 328 77.56 -5.53 -3.38
CA ALA A 328 77.88 -4.26 -3.93
C ALA A 328 79.27 -3.72 -3.47
N SER A 329 79.64 -3.98 -2.19
CA SER A 329 80.94 -3.59 -1.67
C SER A 329 82.12 -4.40 -2.19
N LYS A 330 81.87 -5.58 -2.83
CA LYS A 330 82.89 -6.47 -3.39
C LYS A 330 83.02 -6.40 -4.92
N VAL A 331 82.14 -5.70 -5.60
CA VAL A 331 82.07 -5.61 -7.08
C VAL A 331 82.43 -4.21 -7.52
N GLU A 332 83.54 -4.02 -8.25
CA GLU A 332 83.96 -2.70 -8.79
C GLU A 332 83.03 -2.14 -9.88
N ARG A 333 82.13 -2.98 -10.46
CA ARG A 333 81.21 -2.56 -11.51
C ARG A 333 79.99 -3.45 -11.55
N LEU A 334 78.84 -2.97 -11.21
CA LEU A 334 77.56 -3.70 -11.31
C LEU A 334 76.74 -3.19 -12.46
N THR A 335 76.44 -4.03 -13.44
CA THR A 335 75.54 -3.71 -14.57
C THR A 335 74.21 -4.45 -14.35
N VAL A 336 73.16 -3.78 -13.95
CA VAL A 336 71.86 -4.37 -13.70
C VAL A 336 71.00 -4.34 -14.99
N HIS A 337 70.76 -5.49 -15.55
CA HIS A 337 69.79 -5.66 -16.65
C HIS A 337 68.47 -6.17 -16.06
N ASN A 338 67.33 -5.54 -16.43
CA ASN A 338 65.97 -5.92 -16.04
C ASN A 338 65.57 -5.72 -14.56
N GLY A 339 66.01 -4.68 -13.88
CA GLY A 339 65.55 -4.31 -12.55
C GLY A 339 65.93 -5.31 -11.45
N THR A 340 65.27 -5.18 -10.28
CA THR A 340 65.59 -5.96 -9.07
C THR A 340 65.37 -7.48 -9.24
N GLY A 341 64.39 -7.91 -10.07
CA GLY A 341 64.14 -9.35 -10.35
C GLY A 341 65.29 -10.08 -11.10
N GLY A 342 66.01 -9.34 -11.94
CA GLY A 342 67.22 -9.89 -12.62
C GLY A 342 68.40 -10.13 -11.67
N LEU A 343 68.54 -9.26 -10.68
CA LEU A 343 69.58 -9.33 -9.69
C LEU A 343 69.39 -10.55 -8.75
N MET A 344 68.17 -10.83 -8.37
CA MET A 344 67.82 -11.99 -7.52
C MET A 344 68.13 -13.33 -8.22
N ASN A 345 67.87 -13.44 -9.50
CA ASN A 345 68.20 -14.65 -10.29
C ASN A 345 69.71 -14.84 -10.48
N GLU A 346 70.49 -13.76 -10.60
CA GLU A 346 71.95 -13.85 -10.70
C GLU A 346 72.60 -14.21 -9.34
N ILE A 347 72.07 -13.67 -8.22
CA ILE A 347 72.52 -14.01 -6.88
C ILE A 347 72.26 -15.48 -6.55
N ALA A 348 71.09 -16.02 -6.99
CA ALA A 348 70.78 -17.43 -6.81
C ALA A 348 71.75 -18.36 -7.55
N LYS A 349 72.28 -17.95 -8.72
CA LYS A 349 73.27 -18.70 -9.48
C LYS A 349 74.69 -18.65 -8.91
N LEU A 350 75.00 -17.70 -8.05
CA LEU A 350 76.33 -17.58 -7.41
C LEU A 350 76.42 -18.37 -6.06
N ARG A 351 75.32 -18.99 -5.67
CA ARG A 351 75.22 -19.75 -4.41
C ARG A 351 75.45 -21.28 -4.57
N ASP A 352 75.45 -21.75 -5.82
CA ASP A 352 75.89 -23.09 -6.25
C ASP A 352 77.36 -23.04 -6.70
#